data_4134a02a69a8a611c0407eeaf4fb4917
#
_entry.id   4134a02a69a8a611c0407eeaf4fb4917
#
_cell.length_a   1.000
_cell.length_b   1.000
_cell.length_c   1.000
_cell.angle_alpha   90.00
_cell.angle_beta   90.00
_cell.angle_gamma   90.00
#
_symmetry.space_group_name_H-M   'P 1'
#
loop_
_entity.id
_entity.type
_entity.pdbx_description
1 polymer ?
#
loop_
_entity_poly.entity_id
_entity_poly.type
_entity_poly.pdbx_seq_one_letter_code
_entity_poly.pdbx_strand_id
1 'polypeptide(L)' 'MNLALATKLPRVGTTIFTTMSQLAAEHSAVNLGQGFPDFDVPPFLVEALAQAMREGHNQYAPMAGVPALREAIAEKAA' A
#
# COMPACT_ATOMS: atom_id res chain seq x y z
N MET A 1 9.88 -28.29 27.44
CA MET A 1 11.12 -27.86 26.79
C MET A 1 10.99 -26.41 26.38
N ASN A 2 11.83 -25.55 26.91
CA ASN A 2 11.85 -24.13 26.53
C ASN A 2 12.84 -23.96 25.38
N LEU A 3 12.32 -23.49 24.24
CA LEU A 3 13.15 -23.12 23.09
C LEU A 3 13.54 -21.65 23.20
N ALA A 4 14.82 -21.36 23.35
CA ALA A 4 15.34 -20.01 23.22
C ALA A 4 15.68 -19.76 21.75
N LEU A 5 14.92 -18.87 21.11
CA LEU A 5 15.17 -18.47 19.74
C LEU A 5 16.10 -17.27 19.71
N ALA A 6 17.23 -17.40 18.99
CA ALA A 6 18.12 -16.28 18.74
C ALA A 6 17.50 -15.33 17.71
N THR A 7 17.53 -14.03 17.98
CA THR A 7 17.13 -13.04 16.99
C THR A 7 18.34 -12.66 16.12
N LYS A 8 18.13 -12.63 14.80
CA LYS A 8 19.17 -12.22 13.85
C LYS A 8 19.40 -10.71 13.83
N LEU A 9 18.40 -9.96 14.23
CA LEU A 9 18.39 -8.49 14.15
C LEU A 9 17.97 -7.89 15.51
N PRO A 10 18.81 -8.02 16.54
CA PRO A 10 18.44 -7.65 17.91
C PRO A 10 18.24 -6.14 18.13
N ARG A 11 18.71 -5.31 17.20
CA ARG A 11 18.60 -3.85 17.30
C ARG A 11 17.53 -3.24 16.41
N VAL A 12 16.76 -4.08 15.72
CA VAL A 12 15.63 -3.62 14.90
C VAL A 12 14.41 -3.50 15.79
N GLY A 13 13.90 -2.30 15.89
CA GLY A 13 12.70 -1.98 16.64
C GLY A 13 11.60 -1.41 15.73
N THR A 14 10.66 -0.71 16.34
CA THR A 14 9.58 -0.03 15.60
C THR A 14 10.13 1.21 14.86
N THR A 15 9.41 1.63 13.82
CA THR A 15 9.77 2.81 13.05
C THR A 15 9.23 4.10 13.69
N ILE A 16 9.83 5.24 13.33
CA ILE A 16 9.33 6.55 13.75
C ILE A 16 7.88 6.79 13.27
N PHE A 17 7.51 6.27 12.13
CA PHE A 17 6.14 6.37 11.60
C PHE A 17 5.12 5.72 12.53
N THR A 18 5.40 4.51 12.99
CA THR A 18 4.55 3.80 13.96
C THR A 18 4.48 4.57 15.28
N THR A 19 5.61 5.01 15.82
CA THR A 19 5.69 5.74 17.08
C THR A 19 4.87 7.02 17.04
N MET A 20 5.02 7.82 15.99
CA MET A 20 4.31 9.10 15.87
C MET A 20 2.81 8.91 15.61
N SER A 21 2.43 7.91 14.82
CA SER A 21 1.02 7.60 14.58
C SER A 21 0.32 7.11 15.85
N GLN A 22 1.01 6.29 16.64
CA GLN A 22 0.50 5.84 17.94
C GLN A 22 0.33 7.01 18.91
N LEU A 23 1.32 7.89 19.00
CA LEU A 23 1.26 9.08 19.86
C LEU A 23 0.09 10.00 19.48
N ALA A 24 -0.12 10.22 18.18
CA ALA A 24 -1.26 11.00 17.69
C ALA A 24 -2.60 10.36 18.11
N ALA A 25 -2.71 9.04 17.99
CA ALA A 25 -3.92 8.32 18.40
C ALA A 25 -4.16 8.40 19.91
N GLU A 26 -3.13 8.21 20.74
CA GLU A 26 -3.22 8.30 22.20
C GLU A 26 -3.69 9.68 22.68
N HIS A 27 -3.30 10.74 21.98
CA HIS A 27 -3.70 12.11 22.30
C HIS A 27 -4.90 12.62 21.53
N SER A 28 -5.55 11.77 20.73
CA SER A 28 -6.67 12.17 19.84
C SER A 28 -6.30 13.37 18.96
N ALA A 29 -5.05 13.44 18.53
CA ALA A 29 -4.53 14.53 17.72
C ALA A 29 -4.67 14.23 16.22
N VAL A 30 -4.71 15.29 15.42
CA VAL A 30 -4.62 15.17 13.97
C VAL A 30 -3.22 14.70 13.59
N ASN A 31 -3.13 13.55 12.92
CA ASN A 31 -1.84 13.01 12.51
C ASN A 31 -1.35 13.71 11.23
N LEU A 32 -0.41 14.60 11.38
CA LEU A 32 0.27 15.29 10.27
C LEU A 32 1.63 14.67 9.91
N GLY A 33 1.98 13.56 10.55
CA GLY A 33 3.26 12.87 10.32
C GLY A 33 3.33 12.12 9.01
N GLN A 34 2.18 11.67 8.49
CA GLN A 34 2.07 11.00 7.20
C GLN A 34 0.82 11.49 6.47
N GLY A 35 0.96 11.73 5.18
CA GLY A 35 -0.19 12.00 4.32
C GLY A 35 -0.88 10.71 3.90
N PHE A 36 -2.18 10.64 4.07
CA PHE A 36 -3.03 9.60 3.50
C PHE A 36 -4.43 10.17 3.21
N PRO A 37 -5.14 9.64 2.22
CA PRO A 37 -6.50 10.06 1.95
C PRO A 37 -7.43 9.74 3.13
N ASP A 38 -8.30 10.69 3.47
CA ASP A 38 -9.38 10.50 4.45
C ASP A 38 -10.74 10.20 3.78
N PHE A 39 -10.71 9.81 2.53
CA PHE A 39 -11.85 9.45 1.70
C PHE A 39 -11.64 8.07 1.08
N ASP A 40 -12.74 7.41 0.79
CA ASP A 40 -12.75 6.08 0.20
C ASP A 40 -12.35 6.10 -1.29
N VAL A 41 -11.87 4.95 -1.75
CA VAL A 41 -11.61 4.74 -3.18
C VAL A 41 -12.94 4.86 -3.95
N PRO A 42 -12.98 5.58 -5.09
CA PRO A 42 -14.18 5.65 -5.90
C PRO A 42 -14.72 4.25 -6.26
N PRO A 43 -16.03 4.01 -6.10
CA PRO A 43 -16.62 2.68 -6.34
C PRO A 43 -16.31 2.10 -7.72
N PHE A 44 -16.22 2.93 -8.75
CA PHE A 44 -15.91 2.45 -10.11
C PHE A 44 -14.51 1.85 -10.22
N LEU A 45 -13.54 2.32 -9.44
CA LEU A 45 -12.19 1.73 -9.40
C LEU A 45 -12.21 0.36 -8.72
N VAL A 46 -12.97 0.23 -7.65
CA VAL A 46 -13.13 -1.06 -6.94
C VAL A 46 -13.74 -2.09 -7.87
N GLU A 47 -14.81 -1.73 -8.58
CA GLU A 47 -15.47 -2.62 -9.52
C GLU A 47 -14.59 -2.96 -10.73
N ALA A 48 -13.86 -2.00 -11.28
CA ALA A 48 -12.91 -2.24 -12.36
C ALA A 48 -11.81 -3.23 -11.97
N LEU A 49 -11.25 -3.09 -10.76
CA LEU A 49 -10.26 -4.04 -10.23
C LEU A 49 -10.86 -5.43 -10.03
N ALA A 50 -12.03 -5.52 -9.42
CA ALA A 50 -12.73 -6.79 -9.21
C ALA A 50 -13.02 -7.48 -10.54
N GLN A 51 -13.47 -6.74 -11.55
CA GLN A 51 -13.74 -7.27 -12.88
C GLN A 51 -12.47 -7.79 -13.55
N ALA A 52 -11.37 -7.04 -13.50
CA ALA A 52 -10.08 -7.47 -14.04
C ALA A 52 -9.60 -8.79 -13.42
N MET A 53 -9.77 -8.95 -12.11
CA MET A 53 -9.44 -10.21 -11.43
C MET A 53 -10.34 -11.37 -11.88
N ARG A 54 -11.63 -11.15 -12.07
CA ARG A 54 -12.57 -12.18 -12.58
C ARG A 54 -12.23 -12.57 -14.02
N GLU A 55 -11.74 -11.65 -14.82
CA GLU A 55 -11.34 -11.86 -16.22
C GLU A 55 -9.98 -12.55 -16.35
N GLY A 56 -9.28 -12.80 -15.25
CA GLY A 56 -8.05 -13.57 -15.24
C GLY A 56 -6.76 -12.75 -15.36
N HIS A 57 -6.84 -11.42 -15.21
CA HIS A 57 -5.65 -10.55 -15.22
C HIS A 57 -4.89 -10.61 -13.90
N ASN A 58 -4.41 -11.81 -13.52
CA ASN A 58 -3.85 -12.09 -12.20
C ASN A 58 -2.36 -12.46 -12.23
N GLN A 59 -1.70 -12.33 -13.36
CA GLN A 59 -0.28 -12.66 -13.53
C GLN A 59 0.60 -11.41 -13.49
N TYR A 60 1.88 -11.63 -13.30
CA TYR A 60 2.87 -10.55 -13.31
C TYR A 60 2.92 -9.85 -14.65
N ALA A 61 2.94 -8.54 -14.61
CA ALA A 61 3.17 -7.73 -15.78
C ALA A 61 4.63 -7.82 -16.26
N PRO A 62 4.91 -7.56 -17.54
CA PRO A 62 6.27 -7.29 -18.00
C PRO A 62 6.94 -6.19 -17.17
N MET A 63 8.27 -6.20 -17.08
CA MET A 63 9.03 -5.20 -16.33
C MET A 63 8.68 -3.75 -16.71
N ALA A 64 8.43 -3.49 -17.99
CA ALA A 64 8.03 -2.19 -18.49
C ALA A 64 6.54 -1.85 -18.26
N GLY A 65 5.76 -2.76 -17.71
CA GLY A 65 4.31 -2.65 -17.55
C GLY A 65 3.52 -3.24 -18.73
N VAL A 66 2.23 -3.50 -18.50
CA VAL A 66 1.37 -4.00 -19.57
C VAL A 66 1.17 -2.94 -20.66
N PRO A 67 1.19 -3.32 -21.95
CA PRO A 67 1.05 -2.37 -23.06
C PRO A 67 -0.18 -1.48 -22.97
N ALA A 68 -1.34 -2.04 -22.65
CA ALA A 68 -2.59 -1.29 -22.51
C ALA A 68 -2.52 -0.15 -21.48
N LEU A 69 -1.85 -0.37 -20.34
CA LEU A 69 -1.66 0.70 -19.36
C LEU A 69 -0.72 1.79 -19.86
N ARG A 70 0.36 1.39 -20.54
CA ARG A 70 1.33 2.34 -21.10
C ARG A 70 0.71 3.22 -22.19
N GLU A 71 -0.12 2.64 -23.04
CA GLU A 71 -0.87 3.36 -24.07
C GLU A 71 -1.85 4.34 -23.44
N ALA A 72 -2.64 3.91 -22.47
CA ALA A 72 -3.58 4.78 -21.76
C ALA A 72 -2.89 5.95 -21.05
N ILE A 73 -1.71 5.74 -20.46
CA ILE A 73 -0.91 6.81 -19.86
C ILE A 73 -0.43 7.79 -20.93
N ALA A 74 0.07 7.28 -22.06
CA ALA A 74 0.54 8.12 -23.16
C ALA A 74 -0.58 9.00 -23.74
N GLU A 75 -1.75 8.43 -23.96
CA GLU A 75 -2.93 9.18 -24.41
C GLU A 75 -3.34 10.28 -23.44
N LYS A 76 -3.33 9.98 -22.14
CA LYS A 76 -3.72 10.96 -21.11
C LYS A 76 -2.70 12.08 -20.95
N ALA A 77 -1.42 11.81 -21.21
CA ALA A 77 -0.34 12.77 -21.05
C ALA A 77 -0.08 13.63 -22.31
N ALA A 78 -0.67 13.27 -23.44
CA ALA A 78 -0.49 13.96 -24.70
C ALA A 78 -1.13 15.36 -24.79
#